data_a9e210fd9224cf07c27b2667b770c13f
#
_entry.id   a9e210fd9224cf07c27b2667b770c13f
#
_cell.length_a   1.000
_cell.length_b   1.000
_cell.length_c   1.000
_cell.angle_alpha   90.00
_cell.angle_beta   90.00
_cell.angle_gamma   90.00
#
_symmetry.space_group_name_H-M   'P 1'
#
loop_
_entity.id
_entity.type
_entity.pdbx_description
1 polymer ?
#
loop_
_entity_poly.entity_id
_entity_poly.type
_entity_poly.pdbx_seq_one_letter_code
_entity_poly.pdbx_strand_id
1 'polypeptide(L)'
;MTQAAAFWDAGSCHSWQDSNAAPPLQERNLASRPMQTYQGSCHCAAVRFEVETDFPELTMCDCSICRRKNALMVKVHESQFRLLAGEDSLAQYQFHTMTARHYFCKVCGIYPFHRKRVTPDTLGINVHCLEGFSADGIPVRQAVGAAMP
;
A
#
# COMPACT_ATOMS: atom_id res chain seq x y z
N MET A 1 -45.59 19.49 36.03
CA MET A 1 -45.14 20.68 35.28
C MET A 1 -43.90 21.22 35.98
N THR A 2 -42.73 20.95 35.50
CA THR A 2 -41.52 21.74 35.77
C THR A 2 -40.43 21.26 34.85
N GLN A 3 -40.06 22.12 33.90
CA GLN A 3 -38.98 21.91 32.93
C GLN A 3 -37.65 22.00 33.66
N ALA A 4 -36.77 21.01 33.44
CA ALA A 4 -35.36 21.11 33.76
C ALA A 4 -34.61 21.46 32.47
N ALA A 5 -34.18 22.71 32.37
CA ALA A 5 -33.25 23.17 31.34
C ALA A 5 -31.86 22.64 31.63
N ALA A 6 -31.29 21.87 30.69
CA ALA A 6 -29.89 21.44 30.75
C ALA A 6 -29.00 22.62 30.33
N PHE A 7 -28.18 23.08 31.25
CA PHE A 7 -27.17 24.10 31.11
C PHE A 7 -25.96 23.46 30.38
N TRP A 8 -25.72 23.86 29.15
CA TRP A 8 -24.46 23.54 28.47
C TRP A 8 -23.42 24.60 28.88
N ASP A 9 -22.49 24.20 29.71
CA ASP A 9 -21.39 25.05 30.10
C ASP A 9 -20.37 25.12 28.97
N ALA A 10 -20.24 26.31 28.38
CA ALA A 10 -19.22 26.60 27.36
C ALA A 10 -17.90 26.95 28.05
N GLY A 11 -17.23 25.94 28.58
CA GLY A 11 -15.99 26.06 29.32
C GLY A 11 -14.77 25.58 28.53
N SER A 12 -13.94 26.56 28.15
CA SER A 12 -12.49 26.44 27.86
C SER A 12 -12.08 25.61 26.64
N CYS A 13 -12.10 26.26 25.51
CA CYS A 13 -11.23 25.91 24.41
C CYS A 13 -9.76 26.13 24.88
N HIS A 14 -9.09 25.07 25.35
CA HIS A 14 -7.67 25.13 25.61
C HIS A 14 -6.96 25.29 24.27
N SER A 15 -6.27 26.40 24.11
CA SER A 15 -5.38 26.65 22.99
C SER A 15 -4.33 25.51 22.94
N TRP A 16 -4.49 24.64 21.96
CA TRP A 16 -3.41 23.73 21.57
C TRP A 16 -2.31 24.62 20.98
N GLN A 17 -1.29 24.91 21.77
CA GLN A 17 -0.07 25.49 21.25
C GLN A 17 0.59 24.41 20.39
N ASP A 18 0.60 24.62 19.10
CA ASP A 18 1.34 23.85 18.10
C ASP A 18 2.85 23.96 18.38
N SER A 19 3.33 23.19 19.35
CA SER A 19 4.77 23.04 19.62
C SER A 19 5.41 21.97 18.73
N ASN A 20 4.70 21.50 17.71
CA ASN A 20 5.19 20.52 16.75
C ASN A 20 5.23 21.15 15.35
N ALA A 21 5.95 22.26 15.21
CA ALA A 21 6.40 22.68 13.88
C ALA A 21 7.30 21.54 13.36
N ALA A 22 6.79 20.79 12.37
CA ALA A 22 7.61 19.82 11.66
C ALA A 22 8.91 20.53 11.21
N PRO A 23 10.09 19.93 11.43
CA PRO A 23 11.33 20.53 10.98
C PRO A 23 11.22 20.82 9.48
N PRO A 24 11.82 21.92 8.99
CA PRO A 24 11.80 22.28 7.58
C PRO A 24 12.25 21.05 6.78
N LEU A 25 11.56 20.80 5.67
CA LEU A 25 11.92 19.75 4.73
C LEU A 25 13.35 20.03 4.25
N GLN A 26 14.33 19.57 5.01
CA GLN A 26 15.69 19.47 4.52
C GLN A 26 15.58 18.63 3.27
N GLU A 27 16.16 19.14 2.18
CA GLU A 27 16.37 18.41 0.96
C GLU A 27 17.02 17.06 1.34
N ARG A 28 16.20 16.08 1.59
CA ARG A 28 16.65 14.72 1.83
C ARG A 28 17.21 14.29 0.49
N ASN A 29 18.54 14.30 0.45
CA ASN A 29 19.30 13.67 -0.60
C ASN A 29 18.58 12.36 -0.94
N LEU A 30 18.00 12.27 -2.15
CA LEU A 30 17.41 11.05 -2.70
C LEU A 30 18.56 10.06 -2.98
N ALA A 31 19.34 9.77 -1.96
CA ALA A 31 20.28 8.67 -2.01
C ALA A 31 19.45 7.42 -2.25
N SER A 32 19.60 6.82 -3.41
CA SER A 32 18.98 5.54 -3.76
C SER A 32 19.16 4.58 -2.59
N ARG A 33 18.07 4.07 -2.04
CA ARG A 33 18.14 3.05 -1.00
C ARG A 33 18.90 1.85 -1.57
N PRO A 34 19.70 1.15 -0.78
CA PRO A 34 20.35 -0.05 -1.28
C PRO A 34 19.30 -1.11 -1.60
N MET A 35 19.54 -1.91 -2.61
CA MET A 35 18.74 -3.09 -2.92
C MET A 35 18.77 -4.02 -1.71
N GLN A 36 17.60 -4.40 -1.19
CA GLN A 36 17.46 -5.27 -0.03
C GLN A 36 16.29 -6.24 -0.21
N THR A 37 16.38 -7.37 0.46
CA THR A 37 15.30 -8.36 0.53
C THR A 37 14.37 -8.04 1.70
N TYR A 38 13.08 -7.91 1.40
CA TYR A 38 12.01 -7.70 2.37
C TYR A 38 11.12 -8.92 2.44
N GLN A 39 10.79 -9.35 3.66
CA GLN A 39 9.77 -10.35 3.89
C GLN A 39 8.39 -9.71 3.85
N GLY A 40 7.43 -10.43 3.30
CA GLY A 40 6.06 -9.97 3.23
C GLY A 40 5.06 -11.09 3.51
N SER A 41 3.90 -10.71 4.05
CA SER A 41 2.82 -11.64 4.32
C SER A 41 1.45 -11.01 4.17
N CYS A 42 0.42 -11.85 4.00
CA CYS A 42 -0.95 -11.43 4.25
C CYS A 42 -1.20 -11.39 5.77
N HIS A 43 -2.31 -10.80 6.19
CA HIS A 43 -2.63 -10.60 7.62
C HIS A 43 -2.59 -11.91 8.44
N CYS A 44 -3.11 -13.01 7.90
CA CYS A 44 -3.12 -14.30 8.60
C CYS A 44 -1.85 -15.14 8.40
N ALA A 45 -0.85 -14.60 7.70
CA ALA A 45 0.41 -15.27 7.36
C ALA A 45 0.29 -16.58 6.55
N ALA A 46 -0.90 -16.92 6.05
CA ALA A 46 -1.08 -18.07 5.17
C ALA A 46 -0.33 -17.89 3.83
N VAL A 47 -0.22 -16.64 3.34
CA VAL A 47 0.58 -16.28 2.17
C VAL A 47 1.82 -15.55 2.66
N ARG A 48 3.01 -16.05 2.30
CA ARG A 48 4.30 -15.44 2.62
C ARG A 48 5.17 -15.36 1.37
N PHE A 49 5.88 -14.26 1.23
CA PHE A 49 6.74 -14.01 0.08
C PHE A 49 7.96 -13.17 0.48
N GLU A 50 8.91 -13.09 -0.40
CA GLU A 50 10.00 -12.12 -0.29
C GLU A 50 10.15 -11.35 -1.58
N VAL A 51 10.70 -10.15 -1.47
CA VAL A 51 10.92 -9.26 -2.61
C VAL A 51 12.22 -8.49 -2.42
N GLU A 52 13.00 -8.38 -3.48
CA GLU A 52 14.18 -7.52 -3.54
C GLU A 52 13.78 -6.18 -4.16
N THR A 53 14.08 -5.09 -3.47
CA THR A 53 13.78 -3.74 -3.97
C THR A 53 14.58 -2.67 -3.25
N ASP A 54 14.83 -1.56 -3.94
CA ASP A 54 15.40 -0.33 -3.41
C ASP A 54 14.35 0.78 -3.21
N PHE A 55 13.08 0.47 -3.51
CA PHE A 55 11.94 1.41 -3.49
C PHE A 55 12.21 2.72 -4.25
N PRO A 56 12.49 2.69 -5.54
CA PRO A 56 12.75 3.90 -6.29
C PRO A 56 11.53 4.84 -6.35
N GLU A 57 10.35 4.26 -6.37
CA GLU A 57 9.06 4.95 -6.45
C GLU A 57 7.93 4.05 -5.97
N LEU A 58 7.00 4.58 -5.21
CA LEU A 58 5.72 3.93 -4.92
C LEU A 58 4.66 4.39 -5.93
N THR A 59 3.65 3.58 -6.13
CA THR A 59 2.57 3.89 -7.08
C THR A 59 1.22 3.71 -6.42
N MET A 60 0.37 4.73 -6.50
CA MET A 60 -1.08 4.65 -6.31
C MET A 60 -1.76 4.70 -7.68
N CYS A 61 -2.68 3.78 -7.92
CA CYS A 61 -3.41 3.71 -9.18
C CYS A 61 -4.88 4.05 -8.97
N ASP A 62 -5.46 4.86 -9.85
CA ASP A 62 -6.86 5.32 -9.79
C ASP A 62 -7.85 4.41 -10.51
N CYS A 63 -7.41 3.27 -11.08
CA CYS A 63 -8.33 2.36 -11.76
C CYS A 63 -9.38 1.77 -10.80
N SER A 64 -10.45 1.24 -11.37
CA SER A 64 -11.64 0.80 -10.64
C SER A 64 -11.36 -0.19 -9.50
N ILE A 65 -10.37 -1.06 -9.64
CA ILE A 65 -9.98 -2.04 -8.61
C ILE A 65 -8.97 -1.46 -7.61
N CYS A 66 -7.92 -0.77 -8.07
CA CYS A 66 -6.88 -0.24 -7.18
C CYS A 66 -7.44 0.81 -6.21
N ARG A 67 -8.33 1.68 -6.70
CA ARG A 67 -9.03 2.65 -5.87
C ARG A 67 -9.83 2.01 -4.73
N ARG A 68 -10.45 0.86 -4.99
CA ARG A 68 -11.21 0.12 -3.96
C ARG A 68 -10.30 -0.59 -2.97
N LYS A 69 -9.14 -1.03 -3.41
CA LYS A 69 -8.14 -1.69 -2.55
C LYS A 69 -7.31 -0.70 -1.74
N ASN A 70 -7.26 0.57 -2.18
CA ASN A 70 -6.45 1.62 -1.57
C ASN A 70 -5.00 1.17 -1.32
N ALA A 71 -4.42 0.47 -2.28
CA ALA A 71 -3.12 -0.17 -2.13
C ALA A 71 -2.00 0.73 -2.66
N LEU A 72 -0.98 0.90 -1.83
CA LEU A 72 0.28 1.54 -2.19
C LEU A 72 1.25 0.46 -2.66
N MET A 73 1.80 0.61 -3.87
CA MET A 73 2.50 -0.47 -4.56
C MET A 73 3.94 -0.07 -4.91
N VAL A 74 4.88 -0.98 -4.71
CA VAL A 74 6.18 -0.95 -5.38
C VAL A 74 6.15 -1.88 -6.59
N LYS A 75 6.85 -1.51 -7.67
CA LYS A 75 7.00 -2.35 -8.87
C LYS A 75 8.33 -3.08 -8.81
N VAL A 76 8.29 -4.37 -9.05
CA VAL A 76 9.49 -5.22 -9.11
C VAL A 76 9.39 -6.15 -10.32
N HIS A 77 10.53 -6.54 -10.88
CA HIS A 77 10.58 -7.59 -11.88
C HIS A 77 10.30 -8.95 -11.22
N GLU A 78 9.75 -9.91 -11.93
CA GLU A 78 9.38 -11.22 -11.37
C GLU A 78 10.57 -11.99 -10.81
N SER A 79 11.79 -11.77 -11.32
CA SER A 79 13.02 -12.36 -10.79
C SER A 79 13.39 -11.85 -9.38
N GLN A 80 12.82 -10.73 -8.97
CA GLN A 80 13.01 -10.11 -7.65
C GLN A 80 11.94 -10.52 -6.64
N PHE A 81 11.02 -11.38 -7.04
CA PHE A 81 9.91 -11.85 -6.21
C PHE A 81 9.94 -13.36 -6.05
N ARG A 82 9.76 -13.83 -4.83
CA ARG A 82 9.63 -15.26 -4.52
C ARG A 82 8.47 -15.51 -3.57
N LEU A 83 7.51 -16.32 -3.98
CA LEU A 83 6.48 -16.86 -3.09
C LEU A 83 7.10 -17.96 -2.23
N LEU A 84 7.01 -17.80 -0.91
CA LEU A 84 7.61 -18.73 0.05
C LEU A 84 6.60 -19.76 0.55
N ALA A 85 5.33 -19.37 0.67
CA ALA A 85 4.25 -20.24 1.12
C ALA A 85 2.89 -19.71 0.70
N GLY A 86 1.90 -20.60 0.67
CA GLY A 86 0.50 -20.24 0.52
C GLY A 86 0.02 -20.12 -0.92
N GLU A 87 0.61 -20.82 -1.86
CA GLU A 87 0.10 -20.90 -3.22
C GLU A 87 -1.37 -21.35 -3.25
N ASP A 88 -1.71 -22.38 -2.50
CA ASP A 88 -3.09 -22.89 -2.35
C ASP A 88 -4.02 -21.91 -1.62
N SER A 89 -3.47 -20.98 -0.86
CA SER A 89 -4.20 -19.93 -0.15
C SER A 89 -4.42 -18.67 -0.96
N LEU A 90 -3.85 -18.57 -2.16
CA LEU A 90 -4.07 -17.47 -3.08
C LEU A 90 -5.29 -17.73 -3.98
N ALA A 91 -6.12 -16.72 -4.13
CA ALA A 91 -7.10 -16.64 -5.20
C ALA A 91 -6.67 -15.57 -6.18
N GLN A 92 -7.14 -15.70 -7.42
CA GLN A 92 -6.86 -14.77 -8.50
C GLN A 92 -8.17 -14.15 -8.99
N TYR A 93 -8.14 -12.85 -9.24
CA TYR A 93 -9.20 -12.13 -9.91
C TYR A 93 -8.66 -11.43 -11.15
N GLN A 94 -9.39 -11.54 -12.24
CA GLN A 94 -9.12 -10.86 -13.51
C GLN A 94 -10.39 -10.19 -14.00
N PHE A 95 -10.25 -9.13 -14.76
CA PHE A 95 -11.39 -8.42 -15.34
C PHE A 95 -10.95 -7.69 -16.62
N HIS A 96 -11.90 -7.18 -17.36
CA HIS A 96 -11.71 -6.43 -18.60
C HIS A 96 -10.90 -7.23 -19.62
N THR A 97 -9.63 -6.90 -19.88
CA THR A 97 -8.76 -7.59 -20.83
C THR A 97 -8.29 -8.97 -20.38
N MET A 98 -8.61 -9.39 -19.16
CA MET A 98 -8.19 -10.66 -18.55
C MET A 98 -6.67 -10.90 -18.55
N THR A 99 -5.87 -9.82 -18.63
CA THR A 99 -4.40 -9.90 -18.66
C THR A 99 -3.78 -9.68 -17.29
N ALA A 100 -4.21 -8.62 -16.58
CA ALA A 100 -3.74 -8.38 -15.21
C ALA A 100 -4.27 -9.47 -14.27
N ARG A 101 -3.42 -9.93 -13.36
CA ARG A 101 -3.78 -10.97 -12.38
C ARG A 101 -3.67 -10.38 -10.98
N HIS A 102 -4.80 -10.21 -10.33
CA HIS A 102 -4.87 -9.66 -8.97
C HIS A 102 -5.01 -10.81 -7.98
N TYR A 103 -4.01 -10.95 -7.11
CA TYR A 103 -3.97 -12.03 -6.13
C TYR A 103 -4.42 -11.54 -4.76
N PHE A 104 -5.16 -12.38 -4.05
CA PHE A 104 -5.58 -12.12 -2.68
C PHE A 104 -5.63 -13.41 -1.86
N CYS A 105 -5.42 -13.27 -0.57
CA CYS A 105 -5.52 -14.41 0.34
C CYS A 105 -6.98 -14.84 0.49
N LYS A 106 -7.29 -16.12 0.27
CA LYS A 106 -8.63 -16.69 0.44
C LYS A 106 -9.12 -16.66 1.89
N VAL A 107 -8.18 -16.67 2.85
CA VAL A 107 -8.49 -16.77 4.28
C VAL A 107 -8.80 -15.40 4.87
N CYS A 108 -7.94 -14.41 4.64
CA CYS A 108 -8.07 -13.08 5.25
C CYS A 108 -8.46 -11.96 4.28
N GLY A 109 -8.54 -12.24 2.98
CA GLY A 109 -8.93 -11.27 1.96
C GLY A 109 -7.85 -10.24 1.60
N ILE A 110 -6.70 -10.23 2.26
CA ILE A 110 -5.63 -9.26 1.98
C ILE A 110 -5.08 -9.45 0.58
N TYR A 111 -4.86 -8.33 -0.10
CA TYR A 111 -4.29 -8.21 -1.43
C TYR A 111 -2.78 -7.94 -1.34
N PRO A 112 -1.92 -8.96 -1.47
CA PRO A 112 -0.48 -8.78 -1.32
C PRO A 112 0.20 -8.29 -2.59
N PHE A 113 -0.23 -8.74 -3.77
CA PHE A 113 0.43 -8.38 -5.04
C PHE A 113 -0.46 -8.62 -6.25
N HIS A 114 -0.01 -8.10 -7.38
CA HIS A 114 -0.62 -8.39 -8.69
C HIS A 114 0.43 -8.46 -9.79
N ARG A 115 0.13 -9.20 -10.85
CA ARG A 115 0.88 -9.18 -12.11
C ARG A 115 0.27 -8.12 -13.02
N LYS A 116 1.11 -7.24 -13.56
CA LYS A 116 0.67 -6.09 -14.34
C LYS A 116 0.17 -6.50 -15.73
N ARG A 117 -0.68 -5.64 -16.30
CA ARG A 117 -1.24 -5.85 -17.65
C ARG A 117 -0.22 -5.54 -18.74
N VAL A 118 0.42 -4.38 -18.69
CA VAL A 118 1.29 -3.85 -19.74
C VAL A 118 2.67 -4.49 -19.72
N THR A 119 3.15 -4.83 -18.54
CA THR A 119 4.44 -5.49 -18.30
C THR A 119 4.20 -6.76 -17.49
N PRO A 120 3.86 -7.89 -18.16
CA PRO A 120 3.47 -9.13 -17.46
C PRO A 120 4.57 -9.76 -16.61
N ASP A 121 5.82 -9.45 -16.89
CA ASP A 121 7.02 -9.79 -16.11
C ASP A 121 7.22 -8.94 -14.85
N THR A 122 6.36 -7.93 -14.66
CA THR A 122 6.42 -7.01 -13.53
C THR A 122 5.27 -7.27 -12.56
N LEU A 123 5.61 -7.34 -11.27
CA LEU A 123 4.64 -7.39 -10.18
C LEU A 123 4.52 -6.01 -9.53
N GLY A 124 3.31 -5.70 -9.08
CA GLY A 124 3.06 -4.65 -8.10
C GLY A 124 2.89 -5.31 -6.74
N ILE A 125 3.72 -4.94 -5.78
CA ILE A 125 3.69 -5.47 -4.42
C ILE A 125 3.04 -4.44 -3.50
N ASN A 126 2.06 -4.85 -2.71
CA ASN A 126 1.46 -4.01 -1.69
C ASN A 126 2.45 -3.83 -0.54
N VAL A 127 3.00 -2.62 -0.42
CA VAL A 127 4.06 -2.34 0.55
C VAL A 127 3.60 -2.46 2.00
N HIS A 128 2.30 -2.34 2.27
CA HIS A 128 1.74 -2.56 3.60
C HIS A 128 1.73 -4.04 4.03
N CYS A 129 2.06 -4.95 3.10
CA CYS A 129 2.29 -6.36 3.41
C CYS A 129 3.75 -6.68 3.75
N LEU A 130 4.66 -5.70 3.64
CA LEU A 130 6.09 -5.88 3.92
C LEU A 130 6.40 -5.61 5.38
N GLU A 131 7.22 -6.46 5.98
CA GLU A 131 7.65 -6.32 7.37
C GLU A 131 8.62 -5.15 7.53
N GLY A 132 8.42 -4.34 8.56
CA GLY A 132 9.30 -3.20 8.86
C GLY A 132 9.34 -2.09 7.81
N PHE A 133 8.40 -2.08 6.86
CA PHE A 133 8.36 -1.08 5.80
C PHE A 133 7.94 0.29 6.34
N SER A 134 8.66 1.34 5.91
CA SER A 134 8.24 2.73 6.02
C SER A 134 8.25 3.41 4.65
N ALA A 135 7.18 4.14 4.35
CA ALA A 135 7.07 4.93 3.12
C ALA A 135 7.81 6.29 3.20
N ASP A 136 8.40 6.62 4.35
CA ASP A 136 9.03 7.90 4.59
C ASP A 136 10.14 8.22 3.58
N GLY A 137 10.01 9.35 2.90
CA GLY A 137 10.99 9.82 1.93
C GLY A 137 10.98 9.09 0.59
N ILE A 138 10.05 8.16 0.36
CA ILE A 138 9.88 7.52 -0.95
C ILE A 138 8.88 8.32 -1.77
N PRO A 139 9.19 8.71 -3.01
CA PRO A 139 8.25 9.42 -3.87
C PRO A 139 7.06 8.53 -4.22
N VAL A 140 5.86 9.12 -4.20
CA VAL A 140 4.61 8.42 -4.57
C VAL A 140 4.07 9.00 -5.87
N ARG A 141 3.99 8.17 -6.89
CA ARG A 141 3.41 8.54 -8.19
C ARG A 141 1.95 8.12 -8.29
N GLN A 142 1.12 9.04 -8.74
CA GLN A 142 -0.25 8.74 -9.14
C GLN A 142 -0.24 8.14 -10.56
N ALA A 143 -0.72 6.91 -10.68
CA ALA A 143 -0.86 6.24 -11.98
C ALA A 143 -2.29 6.38 -12.48
N VAL A 144 -2.44 6.88 -13.70
CA VAL A 144 -3.74 7.01 -14.37
C VAL A 144 -4.13 5.66 -14.97
N GLY A 145 -4.92 4.91 -14.24
CA GLY A 145 -5.47 3.61 -14.66
C GLY A 145 -6.94 3.67 -15.08
N ALA A 146 -7.65 4.74 -14.73
CA ALA A 146 -9.07 4.91 -15.04
C ALA A 146 -9.35 5.05 -16.55
N ALA A 147 -8.42 5.64 -17.28
CA ALA A 147 -8.51 5.84 -18.73
C ALA A 147 -7.93 4.65 -19.54
N MET A 148 -7.45 3.61 -18.90
CA MET A 148 -6.91 2.44 -19.59
C MET A 148 -8.05 1.51 -20.02
N PRO A 149 -8.14 1.16 -21.31
CA PRO A 149 -9.16 0.26 -21.84
C PRO A 149 -9.06 -1.15 -21.28
#